data_21f2d757518b87b4fe514927b185af41
#
_entry.id   21f2d757518b87b4fe514927b185af41
#
_cell.length_a   1.000
_cell.length_b   1.000
_cell.length_c   1.000
_cell.angle_alpha   90.00
_cell.angle_beta   90.00
_cell.angle_gamma   90.00
#
_symmetry.space_group_name_H-M   'P 1'
#
loop_
_entity.id
_entity.type
_entity.pdbx_description
1 polymer ?
#
loop_
_entity_poly.entity_id
_entity_poly.type
_entity_poly.pdbx_seq_one_letter_code
_entity_poly.pdbx_strand_id
1 'polypeptide(L)'
;VLGLGYSILATFQGWISFTEDWISPFGKIFINSLKLIAVPLVLVSLIVGISSMNNIRTLGKMGGKSIFIYISTTVIAIIIGLLLVNTVQPGKFMSGETRVKLVEKYSYKTVSKIEVAKVTKEKGPLQPLIDLVPSNFITSASDNRNMLQIIFFALLFGVAMVMIPESKSLPTKVFFESLNEIILKIVDIIMIYSPIGVFALLAGVLVQVSEGDIGFAFQILTGLGIYSLTVIVGLSIMIFIVYPFLIRRFAKVKFKTFFKAISPAQLLAFSTSSSAATLPLTMERVEEELGVSKRVSSFVLPLGATINMDGTSLYQAVAAVFIAQSFNIDLTVMDQLAILVTATLASIGSAAVPGAGLVMLTIVLGLFPEIPIEGIGLVFAVDRILDMCRTTVNVTGDASVAAIVAYSENEIRTIEK
;
A
#
# COMPACT_ATOMS: atom_id res chain seq x y z
N VAL A 1 10.60 3.52 19.00
CA VAL A 1 11.62 3.90 20.00
C VAL A 1 11.60 2.94 21.19
N LEU A 2 10.47 2.77 21.91
CA LEU A 2 10.40 1.88 23.09
C LEU A 2 10.79 0.42 22.78
N GLY A 3 10.32 -0.14 21.65
CA GLY A 3 10.65 -1.49 21.22
C GLY A 3 12.15 -1.69 20.99
N LEU A 4 12.82 -0.68 20.40
CA LEU A 4 14.26 -0.68 20.17
C LEU A 4 15.03 -0.60 21.50
N GLY A 5 14.63 0.32 22.39
CA GLY A 5 15.24 0.45 23.70
C GLY A 5 15.11 -0.83 24.54
N TYR A 6 13.92 -1.43 24.53
CA TYR A 6 13.69 -2.71 25.17
C TYR A 6 14.56 -3.82 24.57
N SER A 7 14.65 -3.90 23.24
CA SER A 7 15.43 -4.95 22.55
C SER A 7 16.90 -4.90 22.93
N ILE A 8 17.48 -3.71 22.99
CA ILE A 8 18.86 -3.52 23.43
C ILE A 8 19.02 -3.99 24.89
N LEU A 9 18.14 -3.56 25.79
CA LEU A 9 18.17 -3.93 27.20
C LEU A 9 18.00 -5.45 27.39
N ALA A 10 17.01 -6.05 26.71
CA ALA A 10 16.71 -7.48 26.78
C ALA A 10 17.87 -8.33 26.23
N THR A 11 18.56 -7.85 25.19
CA THR A 11 19.75 -8.47 24.64
C THR A 11 20.89 -8.48 25.68
N PHE A 12 21.12 -7.36 26.38
CA PHE A 12 22.13 -7.27 27.45
C PHE A 12 21.81 -8.16 28.65
N GLN A 13 20.54 -8.26 29.03
CA GLN A 13 20.12 -9.00 30.21
C GLN A 13 19.84 -10.49 29.92
N GLY A 14 19.97 -10.93 28.67
CA GLY A 14 19.66 -12.31 28.28
C GLY A 14 18.18 -12.68 28.36
N TRP A 15 17.26 -11.70 28.26
CA TRP A 15 15.80 -11.94 28.36
C TRP A 15 15.19 -12.50 27.08
N ILE A 16 15.91 -13.39 26.40
CA ILE A 16 15.47 -13.96 25.11
C ILE A 16 14.19 -14.77 25.30
N SER A 17 14.21 -15.78 26.20
CA SER A 17 13.05 -16.65 26.45
C SER A 17 11.85 -15.84 26.95
N PHE A 18 12.06 -14.87 27.85
CA PHE A 18 10.98 -14.01 28.32
C PHE A 18 10.35 -13.23 27.18
N THR A 19 11.16 -12.68 26.26
CA THR A 19 10.66 -11.94 25.09
C THR A 19 9.90 -12.86 24.15
N GLU A 20 10.38 -14.08 23.91
CA GLU A 20 9.71 -15.05 23.04
C GLU A 20 8.37 -15.50 23.59
N ASP A 21 8.30 -15.81 24.88
CA ASP A 21 7.12 -16.40 25.50
C ASP A 21 6.05 -15.37 25.88
N TRP A 22 6.45 -14.17 26.30
CA TRP A 22 5.52 -13.18 26.87
C TRP A 22 5.31 -11.93 26.03
N ILE A 23 6.24 -11.55 25.16
CA ILE A 23 6.15 -10.33 24.36
C ILE A 23 5.82 -10.64 22.91
N SER A 24 6.58 -11.52 22.26
CA SER A 24 6.39 -11.86 20.84
C SER A 24 4.97 -12.35 20.48
N PRO A 25 4.20 -13.05 21.36
CA PRO A 25 2.83 -13.41 21.05
C PRO A 25 1.92 -12.23 20.71
N PHE A 26 2.09 -11.09 21.38
CA PHE A 26 1.32 -9.87 21.06
C PHE A 26 1.60 -9.35 19.65
N GLY A 27 2.84 -9.46 19.15
CA GLY A 27 3.17 -9.17 17.78
C GLY A 27 2.51 -10.13 16.79
N LYS A 28 2.47 -11.44 17.11
CA LYS A 28 1.78 -12.44 16.29
C LYS A 28 0.27 -12.19 16.22
N ILE A 29 -0.36 -11.83 17.36
CA ILE A 29 -1.78 -11.44 17.42
C ILE A 29 -2.04 -10.27 16.48
N PHE A 30 -1.16 -9.27 16.49
CA PHE A 30 -1.30 -8.09 15.62
C PHE A 30 -1.21 -8.44 14.13
N ILE A 31 -0.20 -9.21 13.70
CA ILE A 31 -0.11 -9.70 12.32
C ILE A 31 -1.35 -10.52 11.92
N ASN A 32 -1.83 -11.40 12.81
CA ASN A 32 -3.02 -12.18 12.52
C ASN A 32 -4.28 -11.31 12.38
N SER A 33 -4.39 -10.24 13.17
CA SER A 33 -5.49 -9.27 13.05
C SER A 33 -5.45 -8.53 11.71
N LEU A 34 -4.25 -8.17 11.22
CA LEU A 34 -4.09 -7.57 9.89
C LEU A 34 -4.47 -8.56 8.77
N LYS A 35 -4.06 -9.84 8.90
CA LYS A 35 -4.42 -10.90 7.95
C LYS A 35 -5.93 -11.17 7.94
N LEU A 36 -6.58 -11.15 9.11
CA LEU A 36 -8.03 -11.37 9.26
C LEU A 36 -8.84 -10.37 8.43
N ILE A 37 -8.46 -9.10 8.46
CA ILE A 37 -9.23 -8.04 7.80
C ILE A 37 -8.90 -7.89 6.31
N ALA A 38 -7.82 -8.47 5.80
CA ALA A 38 -7.32 -8.24 4.45
C ALA A 38 -8.37 -8.58 3.37
N VAL A 39 -8.95 -9.77 3.40
CA VAL A 39 -9.96 -10.21 2.41
C VAL A 39 -11.24 -9.36 2.48
N PRO A 40 -11.88 -9.18 3.65
CA PRO A 40 -13.06 -8.33 3.75
C PRO A 40 -12.81 -6.89 3.29
N LEU A 41 -11.67 -6.30 3.68
CA LEU A 41 -11.32 -4.93 3.34
C LEU A 41 -11.19 -4.76 1.83
N VAL A 42 -10.41 -5.61 1.17
CA VAL A 42 -10.19 -5.53 -0.29
C VAL A 42 -11.48 -5.76 -1.06
N LEU A 43 -12.22 -6.80 -0.70
CA LEU A 43 -13.47 -7.13 -1.37
C LEU A 43 -14.45 -5.95 -1.34
N VAL A 44 -14.72 -5.44 -0.14
CA VAL A 44 -15.77 -4.45 0.07
C VAL A 44 -15.35 -3.08 -0.46
N SER A 45 -14.12 -2.64 -0.19
CA SER A 45 -13.65 -1.33 -0.66
C SER A 45 -13.55 -1.25 -2.19
N LEU A 46 -13.15 -2.33 -2.87
CA LEU A 46 -13.17 -2.40 -4.33
C LEU A 46 -14.58 -2.33 -4.91
N ILE A 47 -15.52 -3.10 -4.36
CA ILE A 47 -16.93 -3.07 -4.80
C ILE A 47 -17.51 -1.67 -4.62
N VAL A 48 -17.29 -1.03 -3.45
CA VAL A 48 -17.74 0.35 -3.18
C VAL A 48 -17.07 1.33 -4.15
N GLY A 49 -15.74 1.25 -4.31
CA GLY A 49 -14.99 2.13 -5.20
C GLY A 49 -15.51 2.10 -6.64
N ILE A 50 -15.79 0.91 -7.17
CA ILE A 50 -16.30 0.75 -8.56
C ILE A 50 -17.77 1.13 -8.65
N SER A 51 -18.61 0.70 -7.69
CA SER A 51 -20.05 0.97 -7.72
C SER A 51 -20.42 2.43 -7.46
N SER A 52 -19.50 3.25 -6.92
CA SER A 52 -19.67 4.71 -6.79
C SER A 52 -19.72 5.43 -8.15
N MET A 53 -19.37 4.76 -9.24
CA MET A 53 -19.39 5.28 -10.61
C MET A 53 -20.81 5.25 -11.19
N ASN A 54 -21.68 6.16 -10.76
CA ASN A 54 -23.14 6.14 -11.01
C ASN A 54 -23.58 6.39 -12.46
N ASN A 55 -22.71 6.72 -13.43
CA ASN A 55 -23.16 7.04 -14.78
C ASN A 55 -22.09 6.80 -15.86
N ILE A 56 -22.05 5.58 -16.39
CA ILE A 56 -21.10 5.17 -17.43
C ILE A 56 -21.23 6.01 -18.73
N ARG A 57 -22.41 6.49 -19.08
CA ARG A 57 -22.63 7.21 -20.32
C ARG A 57 -22.19 8.68 -20.29
N THR A 58 -22.43 9.40 -19.20
CA THR A 58 -22.09 10.83 -19.09
C THR A 58 -20.69 11.04 -18.51
N LEU A 59 -20.22 10.12 -17.66
CA LEU A 59 -18.92 10.13 -17.01
C LEU A 59 -17.89 9.22 -17.72
N GLY A 60 -18.31 8.43 -18.69
CA GLY A 60 -17.49 7.41 -19.33
C GLY A 60 -16.17 7.93 -19.88
N LYS A 61 -16.18 9.13 -20.50
CA LYS A 61 -14.95 9.75 -21.01
C LYS A 61 -14.08 10.31 -19.89
N MET A 62 -14.68 11.03 -18.93
CA MET A 62 -13.98 11.62 -17.78
C MET A 62 -13.49 10.55 -16.81
N GLY A 63 -14.34 9.55 -16.49
CA GLY A 63 -13.98 8.41 -15.66
C GLY A 63 -12.88 7.55 -16.25
N GLY A 64 -12.99 7.22 -17.54
CA GLY A 64 -11.95 6.48 -18.25
C GLY A 64 -10.61 7.19 -18.27
N LYS A 65 -10.60 8.52 -18.49
CA LYS A 65 -9.39 9.32 -18.41
C LYS A 65 -8.79 9.31 -17.00
N SER A 66 -9.62 9.51 -15.97
CA SER A 66 -9.17 9.54 -14.59
C SER A 66 -8.52 8.20 -14.19
N ILE A 67 -9.19 7.08 -14.47
CA ILE A 67 -8.68 5.74 -14.18
C ILE A 67 -7.38 5.48 -14.95
N PHE A 68 -7.32 5.84 -16.23
CA PHE A 68 -6.12 5.67 -17.04
C PHE A 68 -4.93 6.45 -16.46
N ILE A 69 -5.14 7.72 -16.04
CA ILE A 69 -4.08 8.54 -15.45
C ILE A 69 -3.67 7.97 -14.09
N TYR A 70 -4.63 7.57 -13.23
CA TYR A 70 -4.34 6.97 -11.93
C TYR A 70 -3.52 5.68 -12.06
N ILE A 71 -3.91 4.77 -12.94
CA ILE A 71 -3.14 3.55 -13.17
C ILE A 71 -1.74 3.89 -13.71
N SER A 72 -1.64 4.86 -14.62
CA SER A 72 -0.35 5.26 -15.19
C SER A 72 0.58 5.86 -14.12
N THR A 73 0.08 6.73 -13.24
CA THR A 73 0.89 7.32 -12.17
C THR A 73 1.29 6.28 -11.13
N THR A 74 0.40 5.34 -10.81
CA THR A 74 0.70 4.21 -9.92
C THR A 74 1.79 3.31 -10.48
N VAL A 75 1.71 2.94 -11.76
CA VAL A 75 2.75 2.15 -12.43
C VAL A 75 4.09 2.90 -12.43
N ILE A 76 4.09 4.21 -12.74
CA ILE A 76 5.30 5.04 -12.67
C ILE A 76 5.88 5.05 -11.26
N ALA A 77 5.05 5.21 -10.24
CA ALA A 77 5.48 5.21 -8.84
C ALA A 77 6.14 3.88 -8.45
N ILE A 78 5.54 2.76 -8.83
CA ILE A 78 6.10 1.42 -8.56
C ILE A 78 7.44 1.24 -9.29
N ILE A 79 7.53 1.63 -10.57
CA ILE A 79 8.78 1.54 -11.34
C ILE A 79 9.88 2.36 -10.68
N ILE A 80 9.58 3.58 -10.23
CA ILE A 80 10.55 4.42 -9.48
C ILE A 80 10.99 3.70 -8.21
N GLY A 81 10.05 3.13 -7.45
CA GLY A 81 10.34 2.37 -6.23
C GLY A 81 11.25 1.17 -6.51
N LEU A 82 10.92 0.37 -7.53
CA LEU A 82 11.73 -0.80 -7.93
C LEU A 82 13.13 -0.40 -8.40
N LEU A 83 13.25 0.65 -9.22
CA LEU A 83 14.56 1.14 -9.68
C LEU A 83 15.43 1.60 -8.49
N LEU A 84 14.85 2.36 -7.56
CA LEU A 84 15.57 2.84 -6.39
C LEU A 84 16.01 1.69 -5.47
N VAL A 85 15.13 0.77 -5.13
CA VAL A 85 15.45 -0.32 -4.19
C VAL A 85 16.45 -1.31 -4.77
N ASN A 86 16.43 -1.54 -6.10
CA ASN A 86 17.42 -2.39 -6.77
C ASN A 86 18.76 -1.70 -6.93
N THR A 87 18.78 -0.38 -7.05
CA THR A 87 20.04 0.40 -7.14
C THR A 87 20.68 0.57 -5.77
N VAL A 88 19.90 0.97 -4.75
CA VAL A 88 20.39 1.22 -3.39
C VAL A 88 20.66 -0.09 -2.64
N GLN A 89 19.84 -1.12 -2.87
CA GLN A 89 19.89 -2.43 -2.21
C GLN A 89 19.91 -2.34 -0.67
N PRO A 90 18.92 -1.68 -0.04
CA PRO A 90 18.95 -1.39 1.39
C PRO A 90 19.05 -2.63 2.28
N GLY A 91 18.51 -3.78 1.88
CA GLY A 91 18.63 -5.05 2.61
C GLY A 91 20.05 -5.62 2.62
N LYS A 92 20.88 -5.25 1.65
CA LYS A 92 22.29 -5.71 1.59
C LYS A 92 23.23 -4.89 2.48
N PHE A 93 22.77 -3.79 3.08
CA PHE A 93 23.54 -3.06 4.11
C PHE A 93 23.58 -3.81 5.45
N MET A 94 22.75 -4.82 5.65
CA MET A 94 22.95 -5.79 6.71
C MET A 94 24.08 -6.76 6.32
N SER A 95 24.93 -7.16 7.27
CA SER A 95 26.02 -8.12 6.98
C SER A 95 25.45 -9.44 6.49
N GLY A 96 26.25 -10.18 5.71
CA GLY A 96 25.88 -11.52 5.26
C GLY A 96 25.53 -12.45 6.42
N GLU A 97 26.25 -12.36 7.54
CA GLU A 97 26.00 -13.12 8.76
C GLU A 97 24.63 -12.79 9.38
N THR A 98 24.25 -11.50 9.47
CA THR A 98 22.92 -11.08 9.93
C THR A 98 21.81 -11.64 9.06
N ARG A 99 21.99 -11.59 7.74
CA ARG A 99 21.02 -12.14 6.79
C ARG A 99 20.90 -13.65 6.89
N VAL A 100 22.02 -14.37 7.06
CA VAL A 100 22.01 -15.85 7.26
C VAL A 100 21.27 -16.21 8.54
N LYS A 101 21.50 -15.51 9.66
CA LYS A 101 20.77 -15.73 10.91
C LYS A 101 19.27 -15.45 10.77
N LEU A 102 18.88 -14.41 10.04
CA LEU A 102 17.48 -14.16 9.69
C LEU A 102 16.87 -15.33 8.91
N VAL A 103 17.58 -15.83 7.91
CA VAL A 103 17.14 -16.98 7.09
C VAL A 103 17.01 -18.23 7.97
N GLU A 104 18.04 -18.62 8.72
CA GLU A 104 18.04 -19.83 9.55
C GLU A 104 16.87 -19.85 10.53
N LYS A 105 16.61 -18.72 11.19
CA LYS A 105 15.57 -18.63 12.20
C LYS A 105 14.14 -18.73 11.62
N TYR A 106 13.93 -18.24 10.41
CA TYR A 106 12.62 -18.27 9.76
C TYR A 106 12.47 -19.39 8.71
N SER A 107 13.57 -20.05 8.32
CA SER A 107 13.57 -21.14 7.31
C SER A 107 12.80 -22.39 7.75
N TYR A 108 12.70 -22.68 9.03
CA TYR A 108 11.98 -23.88 9.52
C TYR A 108 10.49 -23.88 9.12
N LYS A 109 9.92 -22.69 8.84
CA LYS A 109 8.55 -22.54 8.34
C LYS A 109 8.47 -22.52 6.80
N THR A 110 9.62 -22.42 6.11
CA THR A 110 9.70 -22.18 4.66
C THR A 110 9.93 -23.46 3.87
N VAL A 111 10.55 -24.49 4.48
CA VAL A 111 10.91 -25.75 3.79
C VAL A 111 9.67 -26.47 3.22
N SER A 112 8.55 -26.49 3.93
CA SER A 112 7.30 -27.07 3.42
C SER A 112 6.66 -26.24 2.29
N LYS A 113 7.07 -24.97 2.09
CA LYS A 113 6.54 -24.06 1.08
C LYS A 113 7.37 -24.06 -0.21
N ILE A 114 8.67 -24.41 -0.14
CA ILE A 114 9.57 -24.48 -1.28
C ILE A 114 9.18 -25.62 -2.23
N GLU A 115 8.65 -26.73 -1.72
CA GLU A 115 8.12 -27.82 -2.56
C GLU A 115 6.92 -27.35 -3.40
N VAL A 116 6.04 -26.50 -2.84
CA VAL A 116 4.90 -25.92 -3.56
C VAL A 116 5.37 -24.94 -4.65
N ALA A 117 6.43 -24.17 -4.39
CA ALA A 117 6.98 -23.22 -5.36
C ALA A 117 7.68 -23.92 -6.56
N LYS A 118 8.30 -25.08 -6.37
CA LYS A 118 8.89 -25.86 -7.47
C LYS A 118 7.85 -26.38 -8.44
N VAL A 119 6.68 -26.81 -7.95
CA VAL A 119 5.57 -27.27 -8.79
C VAL A 119 4.98 -26.10 -9.64
N THR A 120 5.13 -24.86 -9.19
CA THR A 120 4.62 -23.68 -9.92
C THR A 120 5.53 -23.28 -11.10
N LYS A 121 6.83 -23.60 -11.05
CA LYS A 121 7.77 -23.29 -12.16
C LYS A 121 7.59 -24.14 -13.43
N GLU A 122 6.88 -25.26 -13.34
CA GLU A 122 6.58 -26.12 -14.50
C GLU A 122 5.31 -25.70 -15.27
N LYS A 123 4.62 -24.64 -14.82
CA LYS A 123 3.39 -24.13 -15.42
C LYS A 123 3.69 -23.23 -16.62
N GLY A 124 2.84 -23.30 -17.65
CA GLY A 124 3.00 -22.54 -18.89
C GLY A 124 2.96 -21.01 -18.71
N PRO A 125 3.39 -20.23 -19.74
CA PRO A 125 3.54 -18.78 -19.63
C PRO A 125 2.25 -18.00 -19.37
N LEU A 126 1.08 -18.58 -19.64
CA LEU A 126 -0.24 -17.99 -19.38
C LEU A 126 -0.84 -18.39 -18.02
N GLN A 127 -0.14 -19.21 -17.24
CA GLN A 127 -0.65 -19.68 -15.96
C GLN A 127 -1.01 -18.54 -14.99
N PRO A 128 -0.24 -17.43 -14.88
CA PRO A 128 -0.63 -16.32 -14.02
C PRO A 128 -1.98 -15.69 -14.39
N LEU A 129 -2.36 -15.68 -15.68
CA LEU A 129 -3.67 -15.21 -16.13
C LEU A 129 -4.78 -16.21 -15.80
N ILE A 130 -4.50 -17.51 -15.89
CA ILE A 130 -5.45 -18.57 -15.51
C ILE A 130 -5.67 -18.52 -13.99
N ASP A 131 -4.59 -18.39 -13.21
CA ASP A 131 -4.64 -18.35 -11.75
C ASP A 131 -5.30 -17.07 -11.22
N LEU A 132 -5.51 -16.04 -12.04
CA LEU A 132 -6.23 -14.81 -11.69
C LEU A 132 -7.74 -15.06 -11.54
N VAL A 133 -8.30 -16.00 -12.32
CA VAL A 133 -9.74 -16.28 -12.33
C VAL A 133 -10.08 -17.39 -11.33
N PRO A 134 -10.81 -17.10 -10.24
CA PRO A 134 -11.14 -18.12 -9.25
C PRO A 134 -12.10 -19.17 -9.81
N SER A 135 -11.81 -20.43 -9.56
CA SER A 135 -12.78 -21.52 -9.80
C SER A 135 -13.91 -21.53 -8.75
N ASN A 136 -13.61 -21.03 -7.54
CA ASN A 136 -14.57 -20.92 -6.44
C ASN A 136 -14.17 -19.75 -5.54
N PHE A 137 -15.07 -18.77 -5.41
CA PHE A 137 -14.84 -17.55 -4.61
C PHE A 137 -14.61 -17.86 -3.13
N ILE A 138 -15.37 -18.77 -2.53
CA ILE A 138 -15.26 -19.09 -1.09
C ILE A 138 -13.91 -19.71 -0.79
N THR A 139 -13.45 -20.63 -1.62
CA THR A 139 -12.11 -21.23 -1.47
C THR A 139 -11.01 -20.16 -1.60
N SER A 140 -11.17 -19.22 -2.52
CA SER A 140 -10.21 -18.11 -2.66
C SER A 140 -10.21 -17.19 -1.44
N ALA A 141 -11.38 -16.90 -0.89
CA ALA A 141 -11.53 -16.04 0.30
C ALA A 141 -11.00 -16.68 1.60
N SER A 142 -10.80 -18.00 1.63
CA SER A 142 -10.27 -18.71 2.80
C SER A 142 -8.74 -18.63 2.94
N ASP A 143 -8.03 -18.16 1.91
CA ASP A 143 -6.57 -18.07 1.92
C ASP A 143 -6.10 -16.72 1.33
N ASN A 144 -5.44 -15.94 2.17
CA ASN A 144 -4.90 -14.61 1.78
C ASN A 144 -3.89 -14.67 0.61
N ARG A 145 -3.35 -15.83 0.28
CA ARG A 145 -2.48 -16.02 -0.91
C ARG A 145 -3.26 -15.90 -2.22
N ASN A 146 -4.56 -16.10 -2.20
CA ASN A 146 -5.43 -16.00 -3.37
C ASN A 146 -6.03 -14.59 -3.54
N MET A 147 -5.37 -13.56 -3.01
CA MET A 147 -5.92 -12.21 -2.98
C MET A 147 -6.18 -11.64 -4.37
N LEU A 148 -5.37 -11.96 -5.39
CA LEU A 148 -5.61 -11.56 -6.77
C LEU A 148 -6.95 -12.07 -7.30
N GLN A 149 -7.36 -13.28 -6.90
CA GLN A 149 -8.65 -13.85 -7.26
C GLN A 149 -9.81 -13.10 -6.59
N ILE A 150 -9.63 -12.65 -5.35
CA ILE A 150 -10.59 -11.81 -4.63
C ILE A 150 -10.73 -10.44 -5.30
N ILE A 151 -9.59 -9.83 -5.68
CA ILE A 151 -9.58 -8.56 -6.43
C ILE A 151 -10.31 -8.73 -7.76
N PHE A 152 -10.03 -9.79 -8.53
CA PHE A 152 -10.70 -10.07 -9.80
C PHE A 152 -12.22 -10.19 -9.61
N PHE A 153 -12.66 -10.97 -8.62
CA PHE A 153 -14.10 -11.11 -8.32
C PHE A 153 -14.73 -9.78 -7.90
N ALA A 154 -14.07 -9.00 -7.05
CA ALA A 154 -14.56 -7.69 -6.59
C ALA A 154 -14.72 -6.70 -7.75
N LEU A 155 -13.73 -6.66 -8.66
CA LEU A 155 -13.79 -5.84 -9.88
C LEU A 155 -14.98 -6.26 -10.75
N LEU A 156 -15.13 -7.56 -11.01
CA LEU A 156 -16.22 -8.10 -11.82
C LEU A 156 -17.59 -7.81 -11.20
N PHE A 157 -17.71 -8.00 -9.88
CA PHE A 157 -18.95 -7.72 -9.14
C PHE A 157 -19.31 -6.23 -9.18
N GLY A 158 -18.34 -5.34 -8.91
CA GLY A 158 -18.55 -3.89 -8.98
C GLY A 158 -18.96 -3.42 -10.37
N VAL A 159 -18.32 -3.92 -11.44
CA VAL A 159 -18.70 -3.64 -12.82
C VAL A 159 -20.14 -4.12 -13.12
N ALA A 160 -20.47 -5.34 -12.71
CA ALA A 160 -21.83 -5.89 -12.89
C ALA A 160 -22.88 -5.04 -12.17
N MET A 161 -22.60 -4.54 -10.96
CA MET A 161 -23.49 -3.61 -10.24
C MET A 161 -23.76 -2.31 -10.99
N VAL A 162 -22.75 -1.77 -11.67
CA VAL A 162 -22.90 -0.55 -12.47
C VAL A 162 -23.66 -0.80 -13.78
N MET A 163 -23.65 -2.03 -14.29
CA MET A 163 -24.35 -2.41 -15.55
C MET A 163 -25.86 -2.65 -15.38
N ILE A 164 -26.33 -2.95 -14.18
CA ILE A 164 -27.76 -3.13 -13.91
C ILE A 164 -28.43 -1.80 -13.57
N PRO A 165 -29.78 -1.66 -13.77
CA PRO A 165 -30.50 -0.44 -13.42
C PRO A 165 -30.28 -0.02 -11.97
N GLU A 166 -30.08 1.28 -11.72
CA GLU A 166 -29.79 1.84 -10.39
C GLU A 166 -30.82 1.44 -9.33
N SER A 167 -32.12 1.39 -9.71
CA SER A 167 -33.20 0.96 -8.81
C SER A 167 -33.02 -0.47 -8.27
N LYS A 168 -32.31 -1.34 -9.00
CA LYS A 168 -32.02 -2.71 -8.60
C LYS A 168 -30.69 -2.85 -7.88
N SER A 169 -29.69 -2.02 -8.22
CA SER A 169 -28.35 -2.06 -7.59
C SER A 169 -28.29 -1.28 -6.29
N LEU A 170 -29.14 -0.27 -6.10
CA LEU A 170 -29.10 0.62 -4.93
C LEU A 170 -29.12 -0.10 -3.57
N PRO A 171 -29.99 -1.11 -3.31
CA PRO A 171 -29.97 -1.80 -2.02
C PRO A 171 -28.63 -2.50 -1.75
N THR A 172 -28.04 -3.12 -2.78
CA THR A 172 -26.75 -3.79 -2.68
C THR A 172 -25.61 -2.77 -2.48
N LYS A 173 -25.68 -1.63 -3.17
CA LYS A 173 -24.71 -0.53 -3.02
C LYS A 173 -24.72 -0.01 -1.58
N VAL A 174 -25.86 0.34 -1.04
CA VAL A 174 -26.00 0.81 0.36
C VAL A 174 -25.52 -0.25 1.35
N PHE A 175 -25.78 -1.53 1.09
CA PHE A 175 -25.26 -2.61 1.92
C PHE A 175 -23.73 -2.63 1.95
N PHE A 176 -23.07 -2.58 0.77
CA PHE A 176 -21.60 -2.57 0.72
C PHE A 176 -21.00 -1.28 1.27
N GLU A 177 -21.64 -0.11 1.09
CA GLU A 177 -21.20 1.15 1.72
C GLU A 177 -21.22 1.03 3.24
N SER A 178 -22.33 0.55 3.82
CA SER A 178 -22.45 0.34 5.27
C SER A 178 -21.46 -0.71 5.79
N LEU A 179 -21.26 -1.80 5.03
CA LEU A 179 -20.30 -2.84 5.37
C LEU A 179 -18.86 -2.30 5.32
N ASN A 180 -18.55 -1.42 4.36
CA ASN A 180 -17.25 -0.76 4.28
C ASN A 180 -16.96 0.09 5.52
N GLU A 181 -17.93 0.87 6.00
CA GLU A 181 -17.79 1.64 7.23
C GLU A 181 -17.52 0.75 8.44
N ILE A 182 -18.22 -0.38 8.56
CA ILE A 182 -17.99 -1.36 9.63
C ILE A 182 -16.57 -1.92 9.55
N ILE A 183 -16.10 -2.31 8.36
CA ILE A 183 -14.77 -2.86 8.14
C ILE A 183 -13.69 -1.82 8.46
N LEU A 184 -13.88 -0.57 8.03
CA LEU A 184 -12.96 0.52 8.37
C LEU A 184 -12.90 0.73 9.89
N LYS A 185 -14.04 0.60 10.59
CA LYS A 185 -14.08 0.69 12.05
C LYS A 185 -13.35 -0.47 12.73
N ILE A 186 -13.39 -1.68 12.16
CA ILE A 186 -12.60 -2.82 12.65
C ILE A 186 -11.09 -2.52 12.45
N VAL A 187 -10.69 -1.94 11.30
CA VAL A 187 -9.29 -1.50 11.08
C VAL A 187 -8.89 -0.50 12.16
N ASP A 188 -9.71 0.51 12.48
CA ASP A 188 -9.43 1.48 13.54
C ASP A 188 -9.17 0.78 14.88
N ILE A 189 -10.03 -0.20 15.26
CA ILE A 189 -9.88 -0.98 16.50
C ILE A 189 -8.56 -1.74 16.51
N ILE A 190 -8.19 -2.40 15.40
CA ILE A 190 -6.90 -3.09 15.26
C ILE A 190 -5.74 -2.10 15.40
N MET A 191 -5.87 -0.90 14.82
CA MET A 191 -4.84 0.13 14.86
C MET A 191 -4.64 0.75 16.25
N ILE A 192 -5.66 0.76 17.12
CA ILE A 192 -5.50 1.12 18.54
C ILE A 192 -4.49 0.18 19.23
N TYR A 193 -4.52 -1.10 18.88
CA TYR A 193 -3.60 -2.09 19.41
C TYR A 193 -2.19 -2.02 18.78
N SER A 194 -2.03 -1.30 17.66
CA SER A 194 -0.78 -1.26 16.89
C SER A 194 0.47 -0.87 17.71
N PRO A 195 0.44 0.09 18.67
CA PRO A 195 1.65 0.43 19.45
C PRO A 195 2.21 -0.78 20.22
N ILE A 196 1.33 -1.61 20.79
CA ILE A 196 1.70 -2.84 21.51
C ILE A 196 2.21 -3.89 20.52
N GLY A 197 1.46 -4.10 19.42
CA GLY A 197 1.83 -5.05 18.38
C GLY A 197 3.18 -4.74 17.74
N VAL A 198 3.43 -3.47 17.40
CA VAL A 198 4.70 -3.00 16.83
C VAL A 198 5.85 -3.15 17.83
N PHE A 199 5.64 -2.74 19.08
CA PHE A 199 6.62 -2.95 20.14
C PHE A 199 7.01 -4.42 20.22
N ALA A 200 6.03 -5.31 20.28
CA ALA A 200 6.25 -6.75 20.43
C ALA A 200 6.91 -7.39 19.20
N LEU A 201 6.56 -6.94 17.98
CA LEU A 201 7.21 -7.40 16.74
C LEU A 201 8.67 -7.00 16.69
N LEU A 202 8.97 -5.72 16.98
CA LEU A 202 10.35 -5.23 17.00
C LEU A 202 11.17 -5.91 18.08
N ALA A 203 10.63 -5.99 19.29
CA ALA A 203 11.28 -6.67 20.40
C ALA A 203 11.57 -8.13 20.04
N GLY A 204 10.56 -8.84 19.52
CA GLY A 204 10.69 -10.23 19.12
C GLY A 204 11.75 -10.45 18.05
N VAL A 205 11.70 -9.69 16.95
CA VAL A 205 12.65 -9.82 15.84
C VAL A 205 14.07 -9.48 16.27
N LEU A 206 14.26 -8.33 16.92
CA LEU A 206 15.61 -7.86 17.29
C LEU A 206 16.26 -8.75 18.37
N VAL A 207 15.53 -9.12 19.43
CA VAL A 207 16.08 -9.98 20.49
C VAL A 207 16.38 -11.37 19.95
N GLN A 208 15.50 -11.90 19.11
CA GLN A 208 15.70 -13.20 18.49
C GLN A 208 16.90 -13.26 17.55
N VAL A 209 17.14 -12.20 16.76
CA VAL A 209 18.21 -12.16 15.76
C VAL A 209 19.53 -11.77 16.39
N SER A 210 19.51 -10.87 17.40
CA SER A 210 20.72 -10.39 18.03
C SER A 210 21.45 -11.44 18.88
N GLU A 211 20.74 -12.44 19.41
CA GLU A 211 21.32 -13.51 20.26
C GLU A 211 22.33 -13.00 21.29
N GLY A 212 22.15 -11.76 21.78
CA GLY A 212 23.07 -11.10 22.69
C GLY A 212 24.12 -10.18 22.05
N ASP A 213 24.18 -10.11 20.70
CA ASP A 213 25.10 -9.22 20.00
C ASP A 213 24.41 -7.94 19.53
N ILE A 214 24.78 -6.81 20.13
CA ILE A 214 24.25 -5.49 19.81
C ILE A 214 24.64 -5.05 18.40
N GLY A 215 25.75 -5.54 17.86
CA GLY A 215 26.19 -5.24 16.51
C GLY A 215 25.14 -5.62 15.48
N PHE A 216 24.45 -6.75 15.68
CA PHE A 216 23.33 -7.17 14.81
C PHE A 216 22.15 -6.21 14.85
N ALA A 217 21.76 -5.74 16.04
CA ALA A 217 20.67 -4.77 16.18
C ALA A 217 20.97 -3.48 15.40
N PHE A 218 22.20 -2.97 15.50
CA PHE A 218 22.63 -1.78 14.74
C PHE A 218 22.61 -2.00 13.23
N GLN A 219 22.98 -3.18 12.75
CA GLN A 219 22.95 -3.49 11.32
C GLN A 219 21.50 -3.52 10.76
N ILE A 220 20.56 -4.10 11.52
CA ILE A 220 19.14 -4.07 11.14
C ILE A 220 18.63 -2.63 11.09
N LEU A 221 18.98 -1.81 12.08
CA LEU A 221 18.61 -0.39 12.11
C LEU A 221 19.20 0.40 10.95
N THR A 222 20.44 0.11 10.57
CA THR A 222 21.08 0.74 9.42
C THR A 222 20.34 0.38 8.13
N GLY A 223 20.06 -0.90 7.90
CA GLY A 223 19.27 -1.36 6.75
C GLY A 223 17.89 -0.70 6.70
N LEU A 224 17.24 -0.60 7.85
CA LEU A 224 15.93 0.04 7.99
C LEU A 224 15.97 1.55 7.73
N GLY A 225 17.04 2.23 8.17
CA GLY A 225 17.28 3.65 7.91
C GLY A 225 17.46 3.92 6.41
N ILE A 226 18.29 3.11 5.73
CA ILE A 226 18.51 3.21 4.29
C ILE A 226 17.24 2.87 3.50
N TYR A 227 16.49 1.85 3.93
CA TYR A 227 15.18 1.54 3.38
C TYR A 227 14.22 2.74 3.48
N SER A 228 14.11 3.35 4.66
CA SER A 228 13.25 4.52 4.87
C SER A 228 13.65 5.68 3.97
N LEU A 229 14.95 5.94 3.86
CA LEU A 229 15.47 6.96 2.95
C LEU A 229 15.17 6.66 1.49
N THR A 230 15.29 5.40 1.08
CA THR A 230 14.94 4.95 -0.29
C THR A 230 13.47 5.23 -0.61
N VAL A 231 12.56 4.92 0.32
CA VAL A 231 11.13 5.23 0.17
C VAL A 231 10.92 6.74 0.09
N ILE A 232 11.48 7.53 1.01
CA ILE A 232 11.31 8.99 1.04
C ILE A 232 11.84 9.64 -0.23
N VAL A 233 12.98 9.19 -0.76
CA VAL A 233 13.51 9.67 -2.05
C VAL A 233 12.55 9.36 -3.18
N GLY A 234 12.00 8.13 -3.26
CA GLY A 234 11.02 7.77 -4.26
C GLY A 234 9.75 8.63 -4.21
N LEU A 235 9.22 8.83 -2.99
CA LEU A 235 8.07 9.70 -2.75
C LEU A 235 8.37 11.16 -3.13
N SER A 236 9.58 11.63 -2.85
CA SER A 236 10.03 12.98 -3.23
C SER A 236 10.13 13.14 -4.75
N ILE A 237 10.60 12.12 -5.48
CA ILE A 237 10.60 12.12 -6.95
C ILE A 237 9.18 12.27 -7.48
N MET A 238 8.19 11.57 -6.91
CA MET A 238 6.79 11.73 -7.30
C MET A 238 6.32 13.17 -7.11
N ILE A 239 6.54 13.77 -5.92
CA ILE A 239 6.08 15.11 -5.57
C ILE A 239 6.79 16.20 -6.37
N PHE A 240 8.12 16.14 -6.53
CA PHE A 240 8.91 17.25 -7.04
C PHE A 240 9.28 17.11 -8.53
N ILE A 241 9.14 15.92 -9.12
CA ILE A 241 9.48 15.68 -10.53
C ILE A 241 8.26 15.21 -11.31
N VAL A 242 7.62 14.10 -10.92
CA VAL A 242 6.57 13.47 -11.71
C VAL A 242 5.32 14.33 -11.79
N TYR A 243 4.70 14.68 -10.66
CA TYR A 243 3.49 15.50 -10.67
C TYR A 243 3.71 16.89 -11.27
N PRO A 244 4.78 17.64 -10.94
CA PRO A 244 5.07 18.90 -11.61
C PRO A 244 5.19 18.80 -13.12
N PHE A 245 5.82 17.75 -13.62
CA PHE A 245 5.90 17.48 -15.06
C PHE A 245 4.52 17.24 -15.64
N LEU A 246 3.70 16.40 -15.03
CA LEU A 246 2.35 16.06 -15.50
C LEU A 246 1.42 17.29 -15.51
N ILE A 247 1.35 18.03 -14.40
CA ILE A 247 0.47 19.21 -14.32
C ILE A 247 0.90 20.33 -15.27
N ARG A 248 2.21 20.53 -15.45
CA ARG A 248 2.72 21.53 -16.39
C ARG A 248 2.41 21.13 -17.84
N ARG A 249 2.56 19.84 -18.17
CA ARG A 249 2.39 19.34 -19.54
C ARG A 249 0.92 19.19 -19.95
N PHE A 250 0.06 18.74 -19.04
CA PHE A 250 -1.32 18.35 -19.35
C PHE A 250 -2.39 19.28 -18.76
N ALA A 251 -2.11 20.02 -17.68
CA ALA A 251 -3.03 21.00 -17.09
C ALA A 251 -2.57 22.46 -17.28
N LYS A 252 -1.36 22.69 -17.79
CA LYS A 252 -0.73 24.01 -17.97
C LYS A 252 -0.65 24.85 -16.69
N VAL A 253 -0.73 24.23 -15.51
CA VAL A 253 -0.60 24.90 -14.22
C VAL A 253 0.87 25.00 -13.82
N LYS A 254 1.29 26.16 -13.32
CA LYS A 254 2.65 26.37 -12.82
C LYS A 254 2.84 25.64 -11.49
N PHE A 255 4.02 25.03 -11.29
CA PHE A 255 4.39 24.31 -10.07
C PHE A 255 4.12 25.08 -8.77
N LYS A 256 4.59 26.34 -8.69
CA LYS A 256 4.40 27.19 -7.49
C LYS A 256 2.92 27.41 -7.18
N THR A 257 2.10 27.65 -8.21
CA THR A 257 0.65 27.87 -8.05
C THR A 257 -0.01 26.60 -7.53
N PHE A 258 0.30 25.45 -8.11
CA PHE A 258 -0.25 24.16 -7.67
C PHE A 258 0.13 23.85 -6.23
N PHE A 259 1.42 23.92 -5.88
CA PHE A 259 1.88 23.63 -4.52
C PHE A 259 1.30 24.58 -3.49
N LYS A 260 1.23 25.89 -3.78
CA LYS A 260 0.60 26.86 -2.86
C LYS A 260 -0.88 26.51 -2.65
N ALA A 261 -1.57 26.11 -3.70
CA ALA A 261 -2.98 25.74 -3.62
C ALA A 261 -3.21 24.52 -2.71
N ILE A 262 -2.44 23.42 -2.91
CA ILE A 262 -2.70 22.14 -2.24
C ILE A 262 -1.93 21.94 -0.93
N SER A 263 -0.99 22.83 -0.57
CA SER A 263 -0.15 22.66 0.64
C SER A 263 -0.96 22.47 1.93
N PRO A 264 -2.12 23.13 2.19
CA PRO A 264 -2.91 22.83 3.37
C PRO A 264 -3.44 21.39 3.38
N ALA A 265 -3.88 20.88 2.22
CA ALA A 265 -4.33 19.49 2.10
C ALA A 265 -3.15 18.51 2.28
N GLN A 266 -1.96 18.82 1.76
CA GLN A 266 -0.75 18.02 1.98
C GLN A 266 -0.39 17.95 3.48
N LEU A 267 -0.46 19.06 4.20
CA LEU A 267 -0.20 19.11 5.65
C LEU A 267 -1.23 18.30 6.44
N LEU A 268 -2.49 18.37 6.07
CA LEU A 268 -3.54 17.58 6.70
C LEU A 268 -3.35 16.08 6.40
N ALA A 269 -3.03 15.73 5.15
CA ALA A 269 -2.73 14.36 4.75
C ALA A 269 -1.53 13.78 5.53
N PHE A 270 -0.47 14.57 5.68
CA PHE A 270 0.70 14.20 6.48
C PHE A 270 0.32 13.96 7.94
N SER A 271 -0.50 14.83 8.54
CA SER A 271 -0.87 14.73 9.95
C SER A 271 -1.83 13.57 10.23
N THR A 272 -2.79 13.32 9.33
CA THR A 272 -3.84 12.31 9.52
C THR A 272 -3.45 10.92 9.02
N SER A 273 -2.55 10.82 8.04
CA SER A 273 -2.28 9.60 7.26
C SER A 273 -3.56 9.02 6.62
N SER A 274 -4.52 9.87 6.24
CA SER A 274 -5.80 9.46 5.67
C SER A 274 -6.20 10.36 4.50
N SER A 275 -6.20 9.80 3.29
CA SER A 275 -6.72 10.51 2.10
C SER A 275 -8.21 10.81 2.22
N ALA A 276 -8.98 9.91 2.83
CA ALA A 276 -10.41 10.11 3.05
C ALA A 276 -10.70 11.26 4.01
N ALA A 277 -9.98 11.36 5.13
CA ALA A 277 -10.12 12.46 6.07
C ALA A 277 -9.69 13.82 5.47
N THR A 278 -8.77 13.78 4.50
CA THR A 278 -8.25 14.97 3.82
C THR A 278 -9.14 15.41 2.65
N LEU A 279 -9.98 14.52 2.13
CA LEU A 279 -10.75 14.71 0.91
C LEU A 279 -11.56 16.03 0.89
N PRO A 280 -12.31 16.42 1.93
CA PRO A 280 -13.07 17.67 1.90
C PRO A 280 -12.18 18.90 1.67
N LEU A 281 -11.03 18.97 2.36
CA LEU A 281 -10.08 20.07 2.19
C LEU A 281 -9.41 20.00 0.81
N THR A 282 -9.11 18.82 0.29
CA THR A 282 -8.55 18.66 -1.07
C THR A 282 -9.53 19.18 -2.12
N MET A 283 -10.83 18.88 -1.97
CA MET A 283 -11.88 19.37 -2.87
C MET A 283 -11.96 20.90 -2.81
N GLU A 284 -12.06 21.49 -1.63
CA GLU A 284 -12.09 22.94 -1.44
C GLU A 284 -10.88 23.62 -2.10
N ARG A 285 -9.66 23.13 -1.82
CA ARG A 285 -8.44 23.73 -2.34
C ARG A 285 -8.32 23.64 -3.88
N VAL A 286 -8.75 22.51 -4.44
CA VAL A 286 -8.74 22.28 -5.89
C VAL A 286 -9.79 23.14 -6.60
N GLU A 287 -10.96 23.33 -6.00
CA GLU A 287 -12.03 24.16 -6.54
C GLU A 287 -11.71 25.67 -6.44
N GLU A 288 -11.29 26.13 -5.26
CA GLU A 288 -11.11 27.57 -4.99
C GLU A 288 -9.79 28.12 -5.50
N GLU A 289 -8.70 27.35 -5.41
CA GLU A 289 -7.37 27.85 -5.73
C GLU A 289 -6.85 27.39 -7.11
N LEU A 290 -7.33 26.25 -7.63
CA LEU A 290 -6.97 25.78 -8.97
C LEU A 290 -8.07 26.01 -10.00
N GLY A 291 -9.28 26.42 -9.57
CA GLY A 291 -10.40 26.71 -10.46
C GLY A 291 -11.04 25.47 -11.08
N VAL A 292 -10.79 24.29 -10.56
CA VAL A 292 -11.43 23.06 -11.02
C VAL A 292 -12.92 23.14 -10.75
N SER A 293 -13.76 22.80 -11.73
CA SER A 293 -15.21 22.82 -11.51
C SER A 293 -15.65 21.82 -10.47
N LYS A 294 -16.71 22.14 -9.74
CA LYS A 294 -17.32 21.23 -8.75
C LYS A 294 -17.72 19.89 -9.35
N ARG A 295 -18.10 19.86 -10.63
CA ARG A 295 -18.44 18.66 -11.37
C ARG A 295 -17.24 17.69 -11.47
N VAL A 296 -16.05 18.19 -11.74
CA VAL A 296 -14.83 17.38 -11.84
C VAL A 296 -14.33 17.01 -10.46
N SER A 297 -14.25 17.96 -9.53
CA SER A 297 -13.72 17.70 -8.18
C SER A 297 -14.55 16.66 -7.42
N SER A 298 -15.88 16.78 -7.46
CA SER A 298 -16.79 15.84 -6.78
C SER A 298 -16.82 14.43 -7.37
N PHE A 299 -16.25 14.25 -8.56
CA PHE A 299 -16.12 12.93 -9.18
C PHE A 299 -14.69 12.38 -9.08
N VAL A 300 -13.70 13.16 -9.52
CA VAL A 300 -12.31 12.68 -9.64
C VAL A 300 -11.69 12.45 -8.26
N LEU A 301 -11.85 13.39 -7.33
CA LEU A 301 -11.15 13.30 -6.03
C LEU A 301 -11.66 12.17 -5.13
N PRO A 302 -12.98 11.89 -4.97
CA PRO A 302 -13.43 10.70 -4.24
C PRO A 302 -12.98 9.39 -4.89
N LEU A 303 -12.98 9.35 -6.23
CA LEU A 303 -12.46 8.20 -6.98
C LEU A 303 -10.96 8.01 -6.72
N GLY A 304 -10.19 9.10 -6.75
CA GLY A 304 -8.76 9.10 -6.46
C GLY A 304 -8.46 8.62 -5.05
N ALA A 305 -9.15 9.12 -4.05
CA ALA A 305 -8.96 8.74 -2.66
C ALA A 305 -9.07 7.22 -2.42
N THR A 306 -9.74 6.48 -3.33
CA THR A 306 -9.90 5.02 -3.25
C THR A 306 -9.05 4.24 -4.25
N ILE A 307 -8.73 4.81 -5.42
CA ILE A 307 -8.03 4.10 -6.51
C ILE A 307 -6.57 4.56 -6.63
N ASN A 308 -6.30 5.83 -6.35
CA ASN A 308 -4.98 6.44 -6.56
C ASN A 308 -4.13 6.37 -5.28
N MET A 309 -3.38 5.30 -5.14
CA MET A 309 -2.51 5.06 -3.99
C MET A 309 -1.03 4.98 -4.40
N ASP A 310 -0.56 5.98 -5.19
CA ASP A 310 0.78 6.03 -5.77
C ASP A 310 1.89 5.90 -4.72
N GLY A 311 1.77 6.64 -3.61
CA GLY A 311 2.73 6.58 -2.51
C GLY A 311 2.70 5.22 -1.80
N THR A 312 1.52 4.65 -1.63
CA THR A 312 1.35 3.33 -1.01
C THR A 312 1.91 2.22 -1.89
N SER A 313 1.67 2.28 -3.19
CA SER A 313 2.16 1.29 -4.16
C SER A 313 3.69 1.33 -4.30
N LEU A 314 4.29 2.52 -4.35
CA LEU A 314 5.74 2.71 -4.32
C LEU A 314 6.34 2.07 -3.07
N TYR A 315 5.77 2.36 -1.91
CA TYR A 315 6.19 1.78 -0.64
C TYR A 315 6.11 0.26 -0.65
N GLN A 316 5.01 -0.33 -1.13
CA GLN A 316 4.82 -1.78 -1.18
C GLN A 316 5.90 -2.45 -2.02
N ALA A 317 6.23 -1.88 -3.18
CA ALA A 317 7.27 -2.39 -4.05
C ALA A 317 8.65 -2.33 -3.39
N VAL A 318 8.99 -1.18 -2.78
CA VAL A 318 10.28 -1.01 -2.07
C VAL A 318 10.35 -1.94 -0.85
N ALA A 319 9.27 -2.05 -0.08
CA ALA A 319 9.21 -2.90 1.11
C ALA A 319 9.35 -4.39 0.77
N ALA A 320 8.65 -4.87 -0.25
CA ALA A 320 8.72 -6.28 -0.66
C ALA A 320 10.13 -6.68 -1.09
N VAL A 321 10.79 -5.85 -1.93
CA VAL A 321 12.16 -6.09 -2.36
C VAL A 321 13.15 -5.95 -1.20
N PHE A 322 12.98 -4.96 -0.32
CA PHE A 322 13.81 -4.81 0.87
C PHE A 322 13.74 -6.03 1.78
N ILE A 323 12.54 -6.54 2.05
CA ILE A 323 12.35 -7.75 2.86
C ILE A 323 13.04 -8.95 2.18
N ALA A 324 12.82 -9.15 0.87
CA ALA A 324 13.49 -10.22 0.13
C ALA A 324 15.03 -10.14 0.24
N GLN A 325 15.60 -8.95 0.03
CA GLN A 325 17.05 -8.71 0.17
C GLN A 325 17.55 -8.99 1.60
N SER A 326 16.75 -8.64 2.62
CA SER A 326 17.08 -8.87 4.04
C SER A 326 17.14 -10.36 4.38
N PHE A 327 16.34 -11.17 3.70
CA PHE A 327 16.33 -12.64 3.82
C PHE A 327 17.17 -13.35 2.76
N ASN A 328 18.06 -12.61 2.08
CA ASN A 328 18.96 -13.15 1.05
C ASN A 328 18.22 -13.86 -0.10
N ILE A 329 17.05 -13.36 -0.46
CA ILE A 329 16.23 -13.84 -1.55
C ILE A 329 16.40 -12.90 -2.74
N ASP A 330 16.93 -13.41 -3.84
CA ASP A 330 17.09 -12.65 -5.08
C ASP A 330 15.80 -12.76 -5.92
N LEU A 331 15.15 -11.62 -6.13
CA LEU A 331 13.96 -11.54 -6.97
C LEU A 331 14.34 -11.37 -8.44
N THR A 332 13.80 -12.22 -9.28
CA THR A 332 13.96 -12.13 -10.74
C THR A 332 13.18 -10.93 -11.30
N VAL A 333 13.43 -10.57 -12.56
CA VAL A 333 12.64 -9.55 -13.27
C VAL A 333 11.16 -9.94 -13.32
N MET A 334 10.84 -11.23 -13.46
CA MET A 334 9.47 -11.72 -13.48
C MET A 334 8.80 -11.55 -12.11
N ASP A 335 9.50 -11.78 -11.01
CA ASP A 335 9.00 -11.55 -9.66
C ASP A 335 8.72 -10.06 -9.43
N GLN A 336 9.58 -9.17 -9.94
CA GLN A 336 9.38 -7.72 -9.85
C GLN A 336 8.19 -7.25 -10.71
N LEU A 337 7.95 -7.86 -11.86
CA LEU A 337 6.74 -7.63 -12.65
C LEU A 337 5.49 -8.12 -11.90
N ALA A 338 5.57 -9.27 -11.22
CA ALA A 338 4.48 -9.73 -10.36
C ALA A 338 4.20 -8.76 -9.21
N ILE A 339 5.23 -8.19 -8.57
CA ILE A 339 5.09 -7.12 -7.57
C ILE A 339 4.40 -5.90 -8.20
N LEU A 340 4.82 -5.46 -9.39
CA LEU A 340 4.23 -4.31 -10.07
C LEU A 340 2.72 -4.52 -10.30
N VAL A 341 2.34 -5.65 -10.88
CA VAL A 341 0.92 -5.96 -11.16
C VAL A 341 0.12 -6.04 -9.87
N THR A 342 0.63 -6.78 -8.88
CA THR A 342 -0.09 -6.99 -7.61
C THR A 342 -0.20 -5.72 -6.79
N ALA A 343 0.87 -4.93 -6.68
CA ALA A 343 0.83 -3.66 -5.96
C ALA A 343 -0.12 -2.66 -6.66
N THR A 344 -0.16 -2.65 -8.00
CA THR A 344 -1.13 -1.83 -8.76
C THR A 344 -2.56 -2.25 -8.45
N LEU A 345 -2.86 -3.56 -8.50
CA LEU A 345 -4.20 -4.07 -8.22
C LEU A 345 -4.59 -3.91 -6.74
N ALA A 346 -3.66 -4.17 -5.83
CA ALA A 346 -3.87 -3.99 -4.41
C ALA A 346 -4.11 -2.51 -4.03
N SER A 347 -3.45 -1.58 -4.74
CA SER A 347 -3.63 -0.14 -4.50
C SER A 347 -5.05 0.33 -4.84
N ILE A 348 -5.65 -0.23 -5.89
CA ILE A 348 -7.03 0.08 -6.29
C ILE A 348 -8.04 -0.32 -5.19
N GLY A 349 -7.73 -1.31 -4.37
CA GLY A 349 -8.57 -1.76 -3.25
C GLY A 349 -8.09 -1.30 -1.88
N SER A 350 -7.10 -0.42 -1.83
CA SER A 350 -6.58 0.06 -0.57
C SER A 350 -7.54 1.05 0.09
N ALA A 351 -7.88 0.80 1.35
CA ALA A 351 -8.66 1.77 2.10
C ALA A 351 -7.84 3.04 2.37
N ALA A 352 -8.49 4.19 2.28
CA ALA A 352 -7.86 5.50 2.46
C ALA A 352 -7.66 5.87 3.96
N VAL A 353 -7.25 4.90 4.79
CA VAL A 353 -7.11 5.01 6.24
C VAL A 353 -5.70 4.64 6.69
N PRO A 354 -5.25 5.12 7.87
CA PRO A 354 -3.93 4.81 8.39
C PRO A 354 -3.67 3.30 8.52
N GLY A 355 -2.48 2.85 8.13
CA GLY A 355 -2.05 1.45 8.26
C GLY A 355 -2.55 0.51 7.17
N ALA A 356 -3.45 0.94 6.27
CA ALA A 356 -3.94 0.10 5.17
C ALA A 356 -2.80 -0.41 4.26
N GLY A 357 -1.76 0.39 4.07
CA GLY A 357 -0.58 0.01 3.27
C GLY A 357 0.12 -1.26 3.75
N LEU A 358 0.15 -1.49 5.07
CA LEU A 358 0.73 -2.71 5.65
C LEU A 358 -0.13 -3.94 5.38
N VAL A 359 -1.46 -3.79 5.47
CA VAL A 359 -2.39 -4.87 5.11
C VAL A 359 -2.16 -5.26 3.64
N MET A 360 -2.07 -4.27 2.76
CA MET A 360 -1.82 -4.51 1.35
C MET A 360 -0.42 -5.10 1.08
N LEU A 361 0.59 -4.75 1.87
CA LEU A 361 1.92 -5.36 1.77
C LEU A 361 1.86 -6.88 2.06
N THR A 362 0.97 -7.34 2.96
CA THR A 362 0.80 -8.79 3.20
C THR A 362 0.33 -9.52 1.94
N ILE A 363 -0.43 -8.84 1.08
CA ILE A 363 -0.93 -9.38 -0.18
C ILE A 363 0.23 -9.54 -1.17
N VAL A 364 1.04 -8.50 -1.31
CA VAL A 364 2.22 -8.53 -2.21
C VAL A 364 3.19 -9.63 -1.78
N LEU A 365 3.50 -9.73 -0.49
CA LEU A 365 4.38 -10.77 0.04
C LEU A 365 3.77 -12.18 -0.05
N GLY A 366 2.45 -12.28 -0.02
CA GLY A 366 1.73 -13.55 -0.16
C GLY A 366 1.98 -14.28 -1.49
N LEU A 367 2.42 -13.56 -2.53
CA LEU A 367 2.82 -14.14 -3.81
C LEU A 367 4.15 -14.90 -3.73
N PHE A 368 4.96 -14.63 -2.73
CA PHE A 368 6.31 -15.18 -2.59
C PHE A 368 6.39 -16.04 -1.34
N PRO A 369 6.05 -17.35 -1.45
CA PRO A 369 6.06 -18.26 -0.29
C PRO A 369 7.42 -18.37 0.39
N GLU A 370 8.50 -18.08 -0.34
CA GLU A 370 9.87 -18.08 0.15
C GLU A 370 10.17 -16.86 1.04
N ILE A 371 9.44 -15.76 0.91
CA ILE A 371 9.63 -14.58 1.76
C ILE A 371 8.86 -14.77 3.06
N PRO A 372 9.54 -14.79 4.21
CA PRO A 372 8.85 -14.88 5.49
C PRO A 372 7.95 -13.66 5.72
N ILE A 373 6.66 -13.88 5.96
CA ILE A 373 5.71 -12.79 6.18
C ILE A 373 6.02 -12.01 7.47
N GLU A 374 6.70 -12.66 8.39
CA GLU A 374 7.22 -12.06 9.62
C GLU A 374 8.22 -10.92 9.35
N GLY A 375 8.84 -10.91 8.15
CA GLY A 375 9.68 -9.82 7.66
C GLY A 375 8.97 -8.46 7.60
N ILE A 376 7.64 -8.43 7.59
CA ILE A 376 6.85 -7.20 7.76
C ILE A 376 7.20 -6.50 9.09
N GLY A 377 7.56 -7.27 10.13
CA GLY A 377 8.01 -6.71 11.40
C GLY A 377 9.19 -5.74 11.27
N LEU A 378 10.08 -5.95 10.29
CA LEU A 378 11.21 -5.04 10.04
C LEU A 378 10.72 -3.66 9.61
N VAL A 379 9.85 -3.60 8.60
CA VAL A 379 9.39 -2.32 8.02
C VAL A 379 8.38 -1.61 8.92
N PHE A 380 7.72 -2.33 9.80
CA PHE A 380 6.70 -1.80 10.69
C PHE A 380 7.23 -0.69 11.62
N ALA A 381 8.50 -0.79 12.02
CA ALA A 381 9.15 0.16 12.91
C ALA A 381 9.07 1.60 12.43
N VAL A 382 9.15 1.81 11.14
CA VAL A 382 9.20 3.12 10.48
C VAL A 382 7.93 3.44 9.71
N ASP A 383 6.99 2.49 9.66
CA ASP A 383 5.80 2.61 8.82
C ASP A 383 4.98 3.85 9.12
N ARG A 384 4.82 4.25 10.38
CA ARG A 384 4.01 5.42 10.74
C ARG A 384 4.49 6.70 10.05
N ILE A 385 5.80 6.94 10.02
CA ILE A 385 6.37 8.13 9.37
C ILE A 385 6.23 8.01 7.86
N LEU A 386 6.49 6.83 7.33
CA LEU A 386 6.35 6.58 5.89
C LEU A 386 4.90 6.68 5.44
N ASP A 387 3.93 6.29 6.28
CA ASP A 387 2.49 6.41 5.99
C ASP A 387 2.05 7.88 5.85
N MET A 388 2.55 8.76 6.73
CA MET A 388 2.35 10.20 6.63
C MET A 388 2.86 10.75 5.29
N CYS A 389 4.07 10.35 4.88
CA CYS A 389 4.67 10.75 3.61
C CYS A 389 3.91 10.18 2.39
N ARG A 390 3.51 8.90 2.44
CA ARG A 390 2.75 8.23 1.38
C ARG A 390 1.41 8.91 1.13
N THR A 391 0.69 9.23 2.21
CA THR A 391 -0.62 9.89 2.12
C THR A 391 -0.51 11.28 1.49
N THR A 392 0.57 12.01 1.80
CA THR A 392 0.86 13.29 1.14
C THR A 392 1.02 13.13 -0.38
N VAL A 393 1.71 12.06 -0.82
CA VAL A 393 1.87 11.76 -2.25
C VAL A 393 0.54 11.40 -2.88
N ASN A 394 -0.28 10.55 -2.23
CA ASN A 394 -1.59 10.15 -2.74
C ASN A 394 -2.49 11.37 -2.98
N VAL A 395 -2.65 12.23 -1.98
CA VAL A 395 -3.46 13.46 -2.07
C VAL A 395 -2.92 14.43 -3.14
N THR A 396 -1.59 14.51 -3.29
CA THR A 396 -0.96 15.32 -4.35
C THR A 396 -1.29 14.77 -5.73
N GLY A 397 -1.27 13.44 -5.88
CA GLY A 397 -1.67 12.74 -7.10
C GLY A 397 -3.14 13.00 -7.44
N ASP A 398 -4.04 12.87 -6.46
CA ASP A 398 -5.47 13.12 -6.63
C ASP A 398 -5.74 14.54 -7.18
N ALA A 399 -5.15 15.54 -6.54
CA ALA A 399 -5.25 16.94 -6.97
C ALA A 399 -4.65 17.18 -8.38
N SER A 400 -3.53 16.49 -8.68
CA SER A 400 -2.88 16.57 -10.00
C SER A 400 -3.79 16.01 -11.10
N VAL A 401 -4.39 14.85 -10.87
CA VAL A 401 -5.30 14.21 -11.82
C VAL A 401 -6.58 15.04 -11.99
N ALA A 402 -7.14 15.59 -10.91
CA ALA A 402 -8.30 16.47 -10.97
C ALA A 402 -8.03 17.71 -11.86
N ALA A 403 -6.86 18.34 -11.70
CA ALA A 403 -6.46 19.48 -12.53
C ALA A 403 -6.26 19.09 -14.01
N ILE A 404 -5.65 17.91 -14.28
CA ILE A 404 -5.43 17.42 -15.65
C ILE A 404 -6.76 17.09 -16.33
N VAL A 405 -7.66 16.42 -15.65
CA VAL A 405 -8.98 16.05 -16.16
C VAL A 405 -9.82 17.31 -16.41
N ALA A 406 -9.86 18.23 -15.46
CA ALA A 406 -10.57 19.51 -15.63
C ALA A 406 -10.07 20.30 -16.84
N TYR A 407 -8.76 20.39 -17.02
CA TYR A 407 -8.18 21.05 -18.19
C TYR A 407 -8.59 20.36 -19.49
N SER A 408 -8.58 19.03 -19.51
CA SER A 408 -8.93 18.24 -20.71
C SER A 408 -10.41 18.30 -21.10
N GLU A 409 -11.28 18.63 -20.15
CA GLU A 409 -12.74 18.77 -20.34
C GLU A 409 -13.16 20.26 -20.44
N ASN A 410 -12.23 21.22 -20.44
CA ASN A 410 -12.48 22.67 -20.41
C ASN A 410 -13.29 23.12 -19.16
N GLU A 411 -13.06 22.46 -18.03
CA GLU A 411 -13.75 22.66 -16.76
C GLU A 411 -12.85 23.37 -15.72
N ILE A 412 -11.86 24.16 -16.18
CA ILE A 412 -11.07 25.07 -15.33
C ILE A 412 -11.61 26.47 -15.47
N ARG A 413 -12.01 27.07 -14.36
CA ARG A 413 -12.42 28.47 -14.29
C ARG A 413 -11.20 29.36 -14.16
N THR A 414 -11.20 30.51 -14.86
CA THR A 414 -10.20 31.54 -14.61
C THR A 414 -10.43 32.12 -13.22
N ILE A 415 -9.49 31.95 -12.32
CA ILE A 415 -9.55 32.61 -11.01
C ILE A 415 -9.03 34.02 -11.22
N GLU A 416 -9.94 34.99 -11.20
CA GLU A 416 -9.55 36.40 -11.09
C GLU A 416 -8.92 36.60 -9.69
N LYS A 417 -7.59 36.85 -9.68
CA LYS A 417 -6.83 37.24 -8.49
C LYS A 417 -6.60 38.73 -8.50
#